data_e573a5f67212a622acc2bdae6c1b5e96
#
_entry.id   e573a5f67212a622acc2bdae6c1b5e96
#
_cell.length_a   1.000
_cell.length_b   1.000
_cell.length_c   1.000
_cell.angle_alpha   90.00
_cell.angle_beta   90.00
_cell.angle_gamma   90.00
#
_symmetry.space_group_name_H-M   'P 1'
#
loop_
_entity.id
_entity.type
_entity.pdbx_description
1 polymer ?
#
loop_
_entity_poly.entity_id
_entity_poly.type
_entity_poly.pdbx_seq_one_letter_code
_entity_poly.pdbx_strand_id
1 'polypeptide(L)'
;MHITDLPINTRNVAGTSQTGRLRWKIENEGFNTLKNGGYGMEHQYARKSYTALKNYFQFMQMAHIIHQLMTLNTRFQEKFMRAKNHPTLKNLWRDLVAAMQWFDFDEQELKNRISARQQFRFST
;
A
#
# COMPACT_ATOMS: atom_id res chain seq x y z
N MET A 1 2.24 -9.12 27.03
CA MET A 1 1.15 -9.93 27.62
C MET A 1 0.00 -9.93 26.64
N HIS A 2 -0.55 -11.09 26.28
CA HIS A 2 -1.72 -11.21 25.40
C HIS A 2 -2.87 -11.78 26.24
N ILE A 3 -4.07 -11.24 26.03
CA ILE A 3 -5.30 -11.71 26.67
C ILE A 3 -6.11 -12.46 25.61
N THR A 4 -6.58 -13.65 25.91
CA THR A 4 -7.43 -14.47 25.05
C THR A 4 -8.47 -15.19 25.88
N ASP A 5 -9.64 -15.40 25.32
CA ASP A 5 -10.73 -16.23 25.85
C ASP A 5 -10.65 -17.69 25.36
N LEU A 6 -9.69 -17.99 24.45
CA LEU A 6 -9.47 -19.33 23.97
C LEU A 6 -8.79 -20.20 25.04
N PRO A 7 -9.22 -21.46 25.23
CA PRO A 7 -8.57 -22.38 26.16
C PRO A 7 -7.14 -22.69 25.67
N ILE A 8 -6.16 -22.30 26.47
CA ILE A 8 -4.74 -22.48 26.16
C ILE A 8 -4.27 -23.85 26.64
N ASN A 9 -3.60 -24.56 25.75
CA ASN A 9 -2.93 -25.82 26.02
C ASN A 9 -1.53 -25.88 25.37
N THR A 10 -0.76 -26.90 25.67
CA THR A 10 0.60 -27.07 25.15
C THR A 10 0.69 -27.15 23.63
N ARG A 11 -0.40 -27.54 22.94
CA ARG A 11 -0.44 -27.62 21.46
C ARG A 11 -0.71 -26.32 20.79
N ASN A 12 -1.48 -25.40 21.41
CA ASN A 12 -1.91 -24.15 20.78
C ASN A 12 -1.22 -22.89 21.33
N VAL A 13 -0.51 -22.99 22.46
CA VAL A 13 0.11 -21.82 23.13
C VAL A 13 1.07 -21.05 22.20
N ALA A 14 1.90 -21.76 21.43
CA ALA A 14 2.85 -21.12 20.51
C ALA A 14 2.12 -20.39 19.36
N GLY A 15 1.12 -21.03 18.74
CA GLY A 15 0.32 -20.42 17.69
C GLY A 15 -0.48 -19.22 18.18
N THR A 16 -1.10 -19.32 19.35
CA THR A 16 -1.85 -18.21 19.94
C THR A 16 -0.95 -17.01 20.28
N SER A 17 0.26 -17.28 20.81
CA SER A 17 1.25 -16.22 21.06
C SER A 17 1.72 -15.56 19.75
N GLN A 18 1.94 -16.34 18.70
CA GLN A 18 2.32 -15.81 17.39
C GLN A 18 1.20 -14.97 16.76
N THR A 19 -0.05 -15.41 16.87
CA THR A 19 -1.21 -14.64 16.41
C THR A 19 -1.32 -13.28 17.14
N GLY A 20 -1.08 -13.27 18.46
CA GLY A 20 -1.05 -12.03 19.23
C GLY A 20 0.05 -11.06 18.75
N ARG A 21 1.20 -11.58 18.30
CA ARG A 21 2.27 -10.75 17.69
C ARG A 21 1.88 -10.19 16.31
N LEU A 22 1.12 -10.96 15.52
CA LEU A 22 0.63 -10.48 14.22
C LEU A 22 -0.28 -9.26 14.35
N ARG A 23 -1.12 -9.21 15.39
CA ARG A 23 -1.92 -8.02 15.68
C ARG A 23 -1.05 -6.77 15.91
N TRP A 24 0.04 -6.91 16.66
CA TRP A 24 1.00 -5.82 16.88
C TRP A 24 1.64 -5.36 15.56
N LYS A 25 1.92 -6.27 14.63
CA LYS A 25 2.39 -5.93 13.28
C LYS A 25 1.38 -5.11 12.49
N ILE A 26 0.09 -5.41 12.57
CA ILE A 26 -0.97 -4.63 11.91
C ILE A 26 -0.93 -3.18 12.38
N GLU A 27 -0.78 -2.95 13.69
CA GLU A 27 -0.71 -1.60 14.25
C GLU A 27 0.59 -0.88 13.87
N ASN A 28 1.74 -1.52 14.03
CA ASN A 28 3.03 -0.87 13.83
C ASN A 28 3.50 -0.82 12.38
N GLU A 29 3.24 -1.86 11.60
CA GLU A 29 3.67 -1.91 10.20
C GLU A 29 2.57 -1.38 9.26
N GLY A 30 1.31 -1.73 9.49
CA GLY A 30 0.19 -1.30 8.66
C GLY A 30 -0.22 0.15 8.93
N PHE A 31 -0.81 0.40 10.09
CA PHE A 31 -1.34 1.74 10.41
C PHE A 31 -0.24 2.80 10.53
N ASN A 32 0.90 2.47 11.09
CA ASN A 32 2.02 3.39 11.18
C ASN A 32 2.53 3.80 9.79
N THR A 33 2.59 2.88 8.84
CA THR A 33 2.95 3.18 7.45
C THR A 33 1.92 4.10 6.79
N LEU A 34 0.63 3.83 6.95
CA LEU A 34 -0.45 4.66 6.41
C LEU A 34 -0.48 6.06 7.05
N LYS A 35 -0.11 6.15 8.32
CA LYS A 35 -0.05 7.41 9.08
C LYS A 35 1.16 8.24 8.74
N ASN A 36 2.36 7.65 8.81
CA ASN A 36 3.64 8.34 8.73
C ASN A 36 4.35 8.18 7.38
N GLY A 37 3.91 7.23 6.55
CA GLY A 37 4.51 6.90 5.24
C GLY A 37 4.10 7.80 4.07
N GLY A 38 3.45 8.94 4.33
CA GLY A 38 3.06 9.89 3.29
C GLY A 38 1.67 9.69 2.71
N TYR A 39 0.88 8.73 3.22
CA TYR A 39 -0.50 8.50 2.78
C TYR A 39 -1.52 9.46 3.40
N GLY A 40 -1.14 10.22 4.44
CA GLY A 40 -1.97 11.24 5.06
C GLY A 40 -3.16 10.70 5.85
N MET A 41 -3.06 9.50 6.44
CA MET A 41 -4.14 8.88 7.22
C MET A 41 -4.62 9.73 8.40
N GLU A 42 -3.77 10.61 8.94
CA GLU A 42 -4.14 11.51 10.03
C GLU A 42 -5.08 12.63 9.59
N HIS A 43 -5.13 12.92 8.29
CA HIS A 43 -5.93 14.01 7.76
C HIS A 43 -7.32 13.54 7.36
N GLN A 44 -8.34 14.09 8.01
CA GLN A 44 -9.74 13.78 7.69
C GLN A 44 -10.23 14.67 6.54
N TYR A 45 -10.16 14.17 5.30
CA TYR A 45 -10.57 14.93 4.12
C TYR A 45 -12.08 15.10 3.97
N ALA A 46 -12.89 14.25 4.59
CA ALA A 46 -14.34 14.23 4.37
C ALA A 46 -15.12 14.12 5.67
N ARG A 47 -15.00 15.13 6.54
CA ARG A 47 -15.66 15.13 7.87
C ARG A 47 -17.19 15.06 7.84
N LYS A 48 -17.82 15.56 6.75
CA LYS A 48 -19.27 15.67 6.63
C LYS A 48 -19.95 14.46 5.99
N SER A 49 -19.20 13.54 5.38
CA SER A 49 -19.75 12.39 4.66
C SER A 49 -19.01 11.12 5.02
N TYR A 50 -19.68 10.20 5.69
CA TYR A 50 -19.13 8.89 6.04
C TYR A 50 -18.75 8.08 4.79
N THR A 51 -19.57 8.13 3.74
CA THR A 51 -19.28 7.45 2.46
C THR A 51 -18.01 7.98 1.81
N ALA A 52 -17.83 9.30 1.79
CA ALA A 52 -16.62 9.90 1.24
C ALA A 52 -15.39 9.55 2.09
N LEU A 53 -15.49 9.53 3.41
CA LEU A 53 -14.43 9.09 4.32
C LEU A 53 -14.04 7.63 4.06
N LYS A 54 -15.02 6.75 3.92
CA LYS A 54 -14.82 5.33 3.62
C LYS A 54 -14.11 5.14 2.28
N ASN A 55 -14.58 5.83 1.24
CA ASN A 55 -13.97 5.76 -0.09
C ASN A 55 -12.51 6.25 -0.07
N TYR A 56 -12.25 7.36 0.62
CA TYR A 56 -10.89 7.87 0.80
C TYR A 56 -9.98 6.83 1.46
N PHE A 57 -10.44 6.20 2.53
CA PHE A 57 -9.68 5.16 3.23
C PHE A 57 -9.40 3.95 2.32
N GLN A 58 -10.38 3.54 1.50
CA GLN A 58 -10.20 2.46 0.53
C GLN A 58 -9.18 2.83 -0.55
N PHE A 59 -9.22 4.04 -1.10
CA PHE A 59 -8.22 4.52 -2.06
C PHE A 59 -6.81 4.54 -1.47
N MET A 60 -6.67 4.96 -0.22
CA MET A 60 -5.40 4.95 0.48
C MET A 60 -4.83 3.53 0.65
N GLN A 61 -5.68 2.54 0.97
CA GLN A 61 -5.27 1.15 1.03
C GLN A 61 -4.87 0.60 -0.34
N MET A 62 -5.62 0.93 -1.39
CA MET A 62 -5.28 0.55 -2.77
C MET A 62 -3.93 1.15 -3.18
N ALA A 63 -3.69 2.41 -2.89
CA ALA A 63 -2.41 3.07 -3.14
C ALA A 63 -1.25 2.36 -2.41
N HIS A 64 -1.47 1.94 -1.18
CA HIS A 64 -0.49 1.17 -0.41
C HIS A 64 -0.18 -0.19 -1.04
N ILE A 65 -1.20 -0.93 -1.49
CA ILE A 65 -1.03 -2.22 -2.18
C ILE A 65 -0.25 -2.02 -3.50
N ILE A 66 -0.62 -1.03 -4.30
CA ILE A 66 0.08 -0.70 -5.55
C ILE A 66 1.55 -0.39 -5.26
N HIS A 67 1.82 0.41 -4.25
CA HIS A 67 3.19 0.71 -3.84
C HIS A 67 3.97 -0.56 -3.46
N GLN A 68 3.38 -1.46 -2.67
CA GLN A 68 4.01 -2.73 -2.31
C GLN A 68 4.31 -3.58 -3.56
N LEU A 69 3.38 -3.67 -4.51
CA LEU A 69 3.59 -4.38 -5.77
C LEU A 69 4.70 -3.75 -6.61
N MET A 70 4.76 -2.43 -6.66
CA MET A 70 5.83 -1.70 -7.36
C MET A 70 7.20 -1.98 -6.72
N THR A 71 7.30 -1.96 -5.39
CA THR A 71 8.55 -2.23 -4.68
C THR A 71 9.04 -3.66 -4.82
N LEU A 72 8.14 -4.61 -5.07
CA LEU A 72 8.48 -6.01 -5.37
C LEU A 72 8.90 -6.23 -6.84
N ASN A 73 8.60 -5.28 -7.72
CA ASN A 73 8.94 -5.40 -9.13
C ASN A 73 10.44 -5.19 -9.36
N THR A 74 11.11 -6.17 -9.96
CA THR A 74 12.56 -6.15 -10.19
C THR A 74 13.00 -4.97 -11.07
N ARG A 75 12.25 -4.64 -12.12
CA ARG A 75 12.56 -3.50 -12.99
C ARG A 75 12.46 -2.16 -12.23
N PHE A 76 11.47 -2.04 -11.35
CA PHE A 76 11.32 -0.85 -10.51
C PHE A 76 12.48 -0.76 -9.51
N GLN A 77 12.85 -1.86 -8.88
CA GLN A 77 13.97 -1.91 -7.95
C GLN A 77 15.29 -1.54 -8.64
N GLU A 78 15.54 -2.07 -9.83
CA GLU A 78 16.76 -1.76 -10.59
C GLU A 78 16.86 -0.29 -10.98
N LYS A 79 15.75 0.29 -11.40
CA LYS A 79 15.71 1.64 -11.95
C LYS A 79 15.66 2.72 -10.86
N PHE A 80 14.96 2.47 -9.77
CA PHE A 80 14.66 3.49 -8.76
C PHE A 80 15.25 3.21 -7.39
N MET A 81 15.41 1.94 -6.98
CA MET A 81 15.82 1.61 -5.62
C MET A 81 17.32 1.32 -5.47
N ARG A 82 18.00 0.90 -6.54
CA ARG A 82 19.44 0.62 -6.52
C ARG A 82 20.33 1.84 -6.76
N ALA A 83 19.75 2.97 -7.13
CA ALA A 83 20.50 4.23 -7.23
C ALA A 83 21.05 4.63 -5.86
N LYS A 84 22.30 5.15 -5.81
CA LYS A 84 22.95 5.61 -4.57
C LYS A 84 22.10 6.60 -3.74
N ASN A 85 21.19 7.33 -4.39
CA ASN A 85 20.24 8.26 -3.79
C ASN A 85 18.81 7.84 -4.14
N HIS A 86 18.41 6.61 -3.74
CA HIS A 86 17.02 6.19 -3.95
C HIS A 86 16.05 7.18 -3.28
N PRO A 87 15.00 7.60 -3.98
CA PRO A 87 14.04 8.52 -3.42
C PRO A 87 13.30 7.88 -2.26
N THR A 88 13.03 8.66 -1.21
CA THR A 88 12.11 8.21 -0.16
C THR A 88 10.72 8.02 -0.76
N LEU A 89 9.88 7.19 -0.14
CA LEU A 89 8.50 7.00 -0.57
C LEU A 89 7.76 8.35 -0.75
N LYS A 90 7.96 9.27 0.17
CA LYS A 90 7.38 10.62 0.12
C LYS A 90 7.83 11.39 -1.13
N ASN A 91 9.10 11.30 -1.49
CA ASN A 91 9.62 11.96 -2.69
C ASN A 91 9.08 11.30 -3.95
N LEU A 92 9.02 9.95 -3.98
CA LEU A 92 8.45 9.21 -5.11
C LEU A 92 6.98 9.62 -5.37
N TRP A 93 6.17 9.73 -4.33
CA TRP A 93 4.77 10.18 -4.46
C TRP A 93 4.68 11.62 -4.97
N ARG A 94 5.51 12.52 -4.46
CA ARG A 94 5.55 13.91 -4.94
C ARG A 94 5.91 13.98 -6.42
N ASP A 95 6.91 13.22 -6.82
CA ASP A 95 7.39 13.21 -8.21
C ASP A 95 6.36 12.56 -9.15
N LEU A 96 5.65 11.52 -8.68
CA LEU A 96 4.53 10.90 -9.40
C LEU A 96 3.37 11.88 -9.60
N VAL A 97 2.97 12.59 -8.55
CA VAL A 97 1.90 13.60 -8.64
C VAL A 97 2.30 14.74 -9.57
N ALA A 98 3.54 15.22 -9.50
CA ALA A 98 4.06 16.22 -10.40
C ALA A 98 4.04 15.71 -11.86
N ALA A 99 4.52 14.49 -12.11
CA ALA A 99 4.47 13.89 -13.44
C ALA A 99 3.04 13.78 -13.98
N MET A 100 2.06 13.38 -13.15
CA MET A 100 0.65 13.31 -13.55
C MET A 100 0.04 14.68 -13.87
N GLN A 101 0.48 15.74 -13.19
CA GLN A 101 0.01 17.11 -13.46
C GLN A 101 0.55 17.68 -14.77
N TRP A 102 1.75 17.28 -15.17
CA TRP A 102 2.43 17.80 -16.36
C TRP A 102 2.34 16.86 -17.57
N PHE A 103 1.87 15.64 -17.37
CA PHE A 103 1.77 14.64 -18.44
C PHE A 103 0.44 14.83 -19.17
N ASP A 104 0.54 15.25 -20.42
CA ASP A 104 -0.60 15.27 -21.32
C ASP A 104 -0.85 13.83 -21.81
N PHE A 105 -1.94 13.22 -21.32
CA PHE A 105 -2.31 11.87 -21.72
C PHE A 105 -2.95 11.91 -23.11
N ASP A 106 -2.32 11.29 -24.09
CA ASP A 106 -2.99 11.01 -25.35
C ASP A 106 -4.16 10.04 -25.07
N GLU A 107 -5.37 10.59 -25.21
CA GLU A 107 -6.62 9.86 -24.92
C GLU A 107 -6.77 8.63 -25.80
N GLN A 108 -6.26 8.67 -27.04
CA GLN A 108 -6.31 7.56 -27.98
C GLN A 108 -5.34 6.44 -27.57
N GLU A 109 -4.14 6.78 -27.15
CA GLU A 109 -3.18 5.80 -26.64
C GLU A 109 -3.69 5.13 -25.36
N LEU A 110 -4.31 5.89 -24.45
CA LEU A 110 -4.90 5.36 -23.24
C LEU A 110 -6.05 4.38 -23.55
N LYS A 111 -6.95 4.72 -24.47
CA LYS A 111 -8.04 3.84 -24.92
C LYS A 111 -7.49 2.54 -25.53
N ASN A 112 -6.44 2.65 -26.36
CA ASN A 112 -5.81 1.49 -26.98
C ASN A 112 -5.16 0.56 -25.94
N ARG A 113 -4.52 1.12 -24.93
CA ARG A 113 -3.90 0.34 -23.85
C ARG A 113 -4.93 -0.32 -22.92
N ILE A 114 -6.05 0.35 -22.63
CA ILE A 114 -7.14 -0.21 -21.81
C ILE A 114 -7.88 -1.32 -22.57
N SER A 115 -8.08 -1.16 -23.87
CA SER A 115 -8.75 -2.17 -24.70
C SER A 115 -7.88 -3.38 -25.02
N ALA A 116 -6.55 -3.26 -24.93
CA ALA A 116 -5.65 -4.38 -25.10
C ALA A 116 -5.83 -5.40 -23.98
N ARG A 117 -6.12 -6.67 -24.31
CA ARG A 117 -6.21 -7.77 -23.33
C ARG A 117 -4.88 -7.89 -22.58
N GLN A 118 -4.85 -7.46 -21.33
CA GLN A 118 -3.72 -7.67 -20.44
C GLN A 118 -3.76 -9.12 -19.93
N GLN A 119 -2.85 -9.94 -20.40
CA GLN A 119 -2.66 -11.29 -19.86
C GLN A 119 -1.61 -11.23 -18.76
N PHE A 120 -2.02 -11.43 -17.52
CA PHE A 120 -1.12 -11.68 -16.42
C PHE A 120 -0.70 -13.14 -16.45
N ARG A 121 0.56 -13.44 -16.79
CA ARG A 121 1.14 -14.76 -16.61
C ARG A 121 1.88 -14.78 -15.29
N PHE A 122 1.40 -15.57 -14.35
CA PHE A 122 2.17 -15.94 -13.18
C PHE A 122 3.12 -17.05 -13.62
N SER A 123 4.43 -16.79 -13.63
CA SER A 123 5.42 -17.85 -13.77
C SER A 123 5.46 -18.62 -12.46
N THR A 124 5.07 -19.89 -12.51
CA THR A 124 5.28 -20.89 -11.44
C THR A 124 6.75 -21.21 -11.29
#